data_60e53c7b42813ab6bf27cef6197c5640
#
_entry.id   60e53c7b42813ab6bf27cef6197c5640
#
_cell.length_a   1.000
_cell.length_b   1.000
_cell.length_c   1.000
_cell.angle_alpha   90.00
_cell.angle_beta   90.00
_cell.angle_gamma   90.00
#
_symmetry.space_group_name_H-M   'P 1'
#
loop_
_entity.id
_entity.type
_entity.pdbx_description
1 polymer ?
#
loop_
_entity_poly.entity_id
_entity_poly.type
_entity_poly.pdbx_seq_one_letter_code
_entity_poly.pdbx_strand_id
1 'polypeptide(L)'
;TQAEVNEKLKRALEETNGLDVSKTADEYTVASWLRTWYELYAKPNIRTAIANRYELIIEHYTIPRIGSVKLKELTTRHLQKLYKELLESGRIHIGKNQDKSLSTTTVRSVHLMLHCALDRAVKERLIQRNPSEDCIVPKPRKLDIKILPPEHIHAYLEAAQARGLLGSQPT
;
A
#
# COMPACT_ATOMS: atom_id res chain seq x y z
N THR A 1 -10.17 8.89 39.92
CA THR A 1 -8.83 9.51 40.00
C THR A 1 -8.20 9.59 38.61
N GLN A 2 -7.20 10.46 38.44
CA GLN A 2 -6.49 10.64 37.16
C GLN A 2 -5.89 9.32 36.62
N ALA A 3 -5.51 8.42 37.52
CA ALA A 3 -5.04 7.07 37.17
C ALA A 3 -6.13 6.20 36.51
N GLU A 4 -7.37 6.25 37.04
CA GLU A 4 -8.51 5.51 36.44
C GLU A 4 -8.92 6.05 35.07
N VAL A 5 -8.82 7.37 34.86
CA VAL A 5 -9.10 7.97 33.55
C VAL A 5 -8.05 7.54 32.54
N ASN A 6 -6.77 7.52 32.92
CA ASN A 6 -5.68 7.06 32.06
C ASN A 6 -5.80 5.55 31.74
N GLU A 7 -6.25 4.74 32.70
CA GLU A 7 -6.44 3.31 32.48
C GLU A 7 -7.65 3.01 31.58
N LYS A 8 -8.75 3.75 31.74
CA LYS A 8 -9.91 3.68 30.84
C LYS A 8 -9.56 4.17 29.42
N LEU A 9 -8.77 5.25 29.32
CA LEU A 9 -8.28 5.72 28.03
C LEU A 9 -7.39 4.71 27.36
N LYS A 10 -6.51 4.05 28.12
CA LYS A 10 -5.62 3.00 27.62
C LYS A 10 -6.40 1.78 27.12
N ARG A 11 -7.43 1.31 27.85
CA ARG A 11 -8.33 0.25 27.42
C ARG A 11 -9.14 0.59 26.18
N ALA A 12 -9.68 1.82 26.12
CA ALA A 12 -10.42 2.30 24.94
C ALA A 12 -9.52 2.40 23.69
N LEU A 13 -8.23 2.73 23.85
CA LEU A 13 -7.23 2.75 22.77
C LEU A 13 -6.79 1.34 22.37
N GLU A 14 -6.73 0.38 23.28
CA GLU A 14 -6.47 -1.04 23.00
C GLU A 14 -7.63 -1.70 22.24
N GLU A 15 -8.88 -1.31 22.55
CA GLU A 15 -10.08 -1.76 21.84
C GLU A 15 -10.21 -1.14 20.44
N THR A 16 -9.59 0.01 20.17
CA THR A 16 -9.63 0.70 18.88
C THR A 16 -8.43 0.34 18.00
N ASN A 17 -8.22 -0.94 17.70
CA ASN A 17 -7.23 -1.44 16.72
C ASN A 17 -5.75 -1.05 16.95
N GLY A 18 -5.31 -0.96 18.20
CA GLY A 18 -3.87 -0.85 18.50
C GLY A 18 -3.24 0.51 18.16
N LEU A 19 -4.04 1.57 18.14
CA LEU A 19 -3.58 2.95 18.03
C LEU A 19 -3.01 3.42 19.38
N ASP A 20 -1.88 2.87 19.78
CA ASP A 20 -1.19 3.28 20.99
C ASP A 20 -0.27 4.47 20.71
N VAL A 21 -0.80 5.67 20.91
CA VAL A 21 -0.07 6.96 20.75
C VAL A 21 1.01 7.15 21.82
N SER A 22 1.01 6.31 22.87
CA SER A 22 1.95 6.41 23.99
C SER A 22 3.24 5.61 23.80
N LYS A 23 3.35 4.82 22.72
CA LYS A 23 4.55 4.01 22.44
C LYS A 23 5.77 4.87 22.20
N THR A 24 6.85 4.54 22.87
CA THR A 24 8.16 5.11 22.58
C THR A 24 8.68 4.57 21.24
N ALA A 25 9.61 5.27 20.63
CA ALA A 25 10.22 4.86 19.36
C ALA A 25 10.81 3.43 19.36
N ASP A 26 11.14 2.88 20.54
CA ASP A 26 11.69 1.54 20.73
C ASP A 26 10.63 0.44 20.67
N GLU A 27 9.36 0.79 20.89
CA GLU A 27 8.24 -0.15 20.97
C GLU A 27 7.54 -0.37 19.62
N TYR A 28 7.75 0.54 18.65
CA TYR A 28 7.14 0.39 17.34
C TYR A 28 7.80 -0.71 16.51
N THR A 29 6.95 -1.64 16.04
CA THR A 29 7.26 -2.50 14.89
C THR A 29 6.80 -1.81 13.60
N VAL A 30 7.28 -2.28 12.45
CA VAL A 30 6.79 -1.80 11.15
C VAL A 30 5.27 -1.97 11.04
N ALA A 31 4.71 -3.11 11.51
CA ALA A 31 3.27 -3.35 11.49
C ALA A 31 2.49 -2.33 12.32
N SER A 32 2.89 -2.12 13.59
CA SER A 32 2.20 -1.19 14.48
C SER A 32 2.30 0.24 13.98
N TRP A 33 3.47 0.65 13.47
CA TRP A 33 3.65 1.98 12.90
C TRP A 33 2.78 2.21 11.66
N LEU A 34 2.77 1.28 10.71
CA LEU A 34 1.99 1.43 9.47
C LEU A 34 0.49 1.54 9.75
N ARG A 35 -0.04 0.79 10.70
CA ARG A 35 -1.45 0.90 11.12
C ARG A 35 -1.72 2.25 11.77
N THR A 36 -0.87 2.69 12.70
CA THR A 36 -0.98 4.02 13.34
C THR A 36 -0.92 5.13 12.30
N TRP A 37 0.06 5.09 11.39
CA TRP A 37 0.18 6.06 10.32
C TRP A 37 -1.04 6.07 9.40
N TYR A 38 -1.54 4.90 9.03
CA TYR A 38 -2.71 4.79 8.15
C TYR A 38 -3.94 5.44 8.79
N GLU A 39 -4.28 5.10 10.02
CA GLU A 39 -5.48 5.62 10.69
C GLU A 39 -5.37 7.11 11.03
N LEU A 40 -4.23 7.56 11.52
CA LEU A 40 -4.07 8.95 11.99
C LEU A 40 -3.77 9.93 10.85
N TYR A 41 -2.97 9.54 9.86
CA TYR A 41 -2.43 10.48 8.89
C TYR A 41 -2.92 10.25 7.46
N ALA A 42 -3.01 8.99 7.01
CA ALA A 42 -3.35 8.73 5.63
C ALA A 42 -4.86 8.76 5.39
N LYS A 43 -5.61 7.92 6.08
CA LYS A 43 -7.04 7.69 5.87
C LYS A 43 -7.90 8.97 5.89
N PRO A 44 -7.69 9.93 6.83
CA PRO A 44 -8.48 11.17 6.84
C PRO A 44 -8.22 12.09 5.65
N ASN A 45 -7.07 11.94 4.97
CA ASN A 45 -6.59 12.87 3.94
C ASN A 45 -6.63 12.29 2.53
N ILE A 46 -7.09 11.05 2.33
CA ILE A 46 -7.12 10.38 1.03
C ILE A 46 -8.52 9.92 0.67
N ARG A 47 -8.77 9.74 -0.64
CA ARG A 47 -10.04 9.20 -1.14
C ARG A 47 -10.19 7.72 -0.76
N THR A 48 -11.42 7.27 -0.51
CA THR A 48 -11.76 5.90 -0.12
C THR A 48 -11.08 4.82 -0.99
N ALA A 49 -11.04 5.02 -2.31
CA ALA A 49 -10.40 4.06 -3.22
C ALA A 49 -8.89 3.92 -2.95
N ILE A 50 -8.21 5.00 -2.56
CA ILE A 50 -6.78 4.99 -2.20
C ILE A 50 -6.60 4.39 -0.81
N ALA A 51 -7.52 4.69 0.13
CA ALA A 51 -7.52 4.14 1.47
C ALA A 51 -7.59 2.61 1.44
N ASN A 52 -8.55 2.04 0.71
CA ASN A 52 -8.69 0.59 0.52
C ASN A 52 -7.42 -0.04 -0.10
N ARG A 53 -6.79 0.67 -1.04
CA ARG A 53 -5.53 0.22 -1.63
C ARG A 53 -4.37 0.24 -0.63
N TYR A 54 -4.29 1.24 0.22
CA TYR A 54 -3.25 1.33 1.26
C TYR A 54 -3.44 0.23 2.30
N GLU A 55 -4.66 -0.01 2.74
CA GLU A 55 -5.00 -1.11 3.65
C GLU A 55 -4.57 -2.47 3.08
N LEU A 56 -4.90 -2.74 1.82
CA LEU A 56 -4.46 -3.95 1.12
C LEU A 56 -2.93 -4.06 1.07
N ILE A 57 -2.22 -2.96 0.78
CA ILE A 57 -0.76 -2.94 0.73
C ILE A 57 -0.17 -3.22 2.11
N ILE A 58 -0.72 -2.62 3.15
CA ILE A 58 -0.25 -2.78 4.53
C ILE A 58 -0.46 -4.22 4.98
N GLU A 59 -1.70 -4.70 4.96
CA GLU A 59 -2.08 -5.96 5.58
C GLU A 59 -1.60 -7.20 4.79
N HIS A 60 -1.62 -7.14 3.46
CA HIS A 60 -1.33 -8.32 2.64
C HIS A 60 0.06 -8.33 2.02
N TYR A 61 0.64 -7.18 1.73
CA TYR A 61 1.95 -7.15 1.08
C TYR A 61 3.09 -6.85 2.05
N THR A 62 2.89 -5.94 3.00
CA THR A 62 3.97 -5.42 3.85
C THR A 62 4.08 -6.18 5.17
N ILE A 63 3.01 -6.24 5.95
CA ILE A 63 3.02 -6.83 7.31
C ILE A 63 3.47 -8.30 7.31
N PRO A 64 3.01 -9.20 6.42
CA PRO A 64 3.42 -10.59 6.45
C PRO A 64 4.92 -10.82 6.22
N ARG A 65 5.62 -9.83 5.64
CA ARG A 65 7.04 -9.95 5.25
C ARG A 65 8.00 -9.20 6.17
N ILE A 66 7.63 -7.99 6.55
CA ILE A 66 8.51 -7.12 7.35
C ILE A 66 7.82 -6.54 8.59
N GLY A 67 6.57 -6.90 8.87
CA GLY A 67 5.79 -6.31 9.95
C GLY A 67 6.37 -6.54 11.35
N SER A 68 7.06 -7.66 11.59
CA SER A 68 7.69 -8.00 12.86
C SER A 68 9.00 -7.24 13.13
N VAL A 69 9.58 -6.63 12.11
CA VAL A 69 10.84 -5.88 12.24
C VAL A 69 10.58 -4.62 13.09
N LYS A 70 11.47 -4.34 14.04
CA LYS A 70 11.41 -3.09 14.80
C LYS A 70 11.65 -1.90 13.86
N LEU A 71 10.87 -0.84 14.04
CA LEU A 71 10.92 0.32 13.16
C LEU A 71 12.33 0.94 13.07
N LYS A 72 13.05 1.00 14.19
CA LYS A 72 14.45 1.49 14.26
C LYS A 72 15.45 0.57 13.56
N GLU A 73 15.16 -0.71 13.45
CA GLU A 73 16.03 -1.70 12.81
C GLU A 73 15.71 -1.88 11.32
N LEU A 74 14.70 -1.17 10.81
CA LEU A 74 14.33 -1.24 9.42
C LEU A 74 15.42 -0.62 8.54
N THR A 75 15.93 -1.41 7.61
CA THR A 75 16.99 -1.00 6.68
C THR A 75 16.52 -1.01 5.23
N THR A 76 17.24 -0.31 4.36
CA THR A 76 17.07 -0.36 2.90
C THR A 76 17.09 -1.80 2.37
N ARG A 77 17.93 -2.67 2.97
CA ARG A 77 18.01 -4.09 2.58
C ARG A 77 16.71 -4.85 2.84
N HIS A 78 16.01 -4.58 3.96
CA HIS A 78 14.70 -5.18 4.24
C HIS A 78 13.67 -4.78 3.18
N LEU A 79 13.65 -3.50 2.81
CA LEU A 79 12.73 -3.00 1.77
C LEU A 79 13.08 -3.55 0.38
N GLN A 80 14.36 -3.63 0.05
CA GLN A 80 14.80 -4.18 -1.23
C GLN A 80 14.44 -5.67 -1.37
N LYS A 81 14.58 -6.45 -0.28
CA LYS A 81 14.14 -7.85 -0.22
C LYS A 81 12.63 -7.96 -0.40
N LEU A 82 11.86 -7.12 0.29
CA LEU A 82 10.40 -7.03 0.12
C LEU A 82 10.01 -6.81 -1.34
N TYR A 83 10.63 -5.83 -2.04
CA TYR A 83 10.30 -5.55 -3.44
C TYR A 83 10.63 -6.73 -4.36
N LYS A 84 11.75 -7.41 -4.13
CA LYS A 84 12.12 -8.62 -4.86
C LYS A 84 11.09 -9.72 -4.67
N GLU A 85 10.73 -10.03 -3.44
CA GLU A 85 9.73 -11.05 -3.12
C GLU A 85 8.36 -10.74 -3.73
N LEU A 86 7.93 -9.47 -3.73
CA LEU A 86 6.68 -9.05 -4.34
C LEU A 86 6.69 -9.23 -5.86
N LEU A 87 7.82 -8.97 -6.52
CA LEU A 87 7.97 -9.19 -7.96
C LEU A 87 7.96 -10.69 -8.31
N GLU A 88 8.46 -11.55 -7.45
CA GLU A 88 8.55 -12.99 -7.71
C GLU A 88 7.25 -13.74 -7.33
N SER A 89 6.64 -13.39 -6.21
CA SER A 89 5.54 -14.16 -5.62
C SER A 89 4.54 -13.33 -4.79
N GLY A 90 4.30 -12.08 -5.16
CA GLY A 90 3.47 -11.17 -4.38
C GLY A 90 1.96 -11.29 -4.60
N ARG A 91 1.48 -12.02 -5.61
CA ARG A 91 0.06 -12.08 -5.95
C ARG A 91 -0.75 -12.89 -4.95
N ILE A 92 -1.82 -12.32 -4.41
CA ILE A 92 -2.66 -12.93 -3.36
C ILE A 92 -3.67 -13.92 -3.96
N HIS A 93 -4.32 -13.56 -5.05
CA HIS A 93 -5.27 -14.41 -5.76
C HIS A 93 -4.65 -14.93 -7.06
N ILE A 94 -4.38 -16.23 -7.10
CA ILE A 94 -3.76 -16.89 -8.24
C ILE A 94 -4.80 -17.81 -8.88
N GLY A 95 -5.23 -17.49 -10.10
CA GLY A 95 -5.98 -18.43 -10.93
C GLY A 95 -5.10 -19.60 -11.38
N LYS A 96 -5.71 -20.72 -11.78
CA LYS A 96 -5.02 -22.00 -12.10
C LYS A 96 -3.82 -21.90 -13.04
N ASN A 97 -3.70 -20.85 -13.86
CA ASN A 97 -2.61 -20.64 -14.83
C ASN A 97 -2.03 -19.21 -14.79
N GLN A 98 -2.08 -18.53 -13.63
CA GLN A 98 -1.59 -17.16 -13.54
C GLN A 98 -0.21 -17.08 -12.87
N ASP A 99 0.59 -16.15 -13.37
CA ASP A 99 1.86 -15.79 -12.77
C ASP A 99 1.67 -15.28 -11.33
N LYS A 100 2.54 -15.72 -10.44
CA LYS A 100 2.55 -15.33 -9.01
C LYS A 100 3.14 -13.95 -8.78
N SER A 101 3.75 -13.35 -9.78
CA SER A 101 4.42 -12.06 -9.70
C SER A 101 3.43 -10.89 -9.59
N LEU A 102 3.84 -9.83 -8.88
CA LEU A 102 3.17 -8.53 -8.94
C LEU A 102 3.77 -7.67 -10.05
N SER A 103 2.93 -6.81 -10.63
CA SER A 103 3.41 -5.83 -11.61
C SER A 103 4.38 -4.83 -10.97
N THR A 104 5.34 -4.34 -11.74
CA THR A 104 6.26 -3.29 -11.32
C THR A 104 5.53 -2.03 -10.85
N THR A 105 4.38 -1.71 -11.45
CA THR A 105 3.52 -0.59 -11.03
C THR A 105 2.96 -0.80 -9.63
N THR A 106 2.56 -2.02 -9.29
CA THR A 106 2.06 -2.34 -7.93
C THR A 106 3.19 -2.23 -6.91
N VAL A 107 4.37 -2.76 -7.21
CA VAL A 107 5.55 -2.65 -6.31
C VAL A 107 5.96 -1.19 -6.11
N ARG A 108 5.89 -0.36 -7.17
CA ARG A 108 6.09 1.10 -7.01
C ARG A 108 5.06 1.75 -6.09
N SER A 109 3.80 1.32 -6.15
CA SER A 109 2.77 1.83 -5.23
C SER A 109 3.04 1.43 -3.78
N VAL A 110 3.54 0.22 -3.55
CA VAL A 110 4.02 -0.22 -2.23
C VAL A 110 5.16 0.66 -1.75
N HIS A 111 6.16 0.92 -2.61
CA HIS A 111 7.27 1.81 -2.27
C HIS A 111 6.80 3.22 -1.91
N LEU A 112 5.94 3.83 -2.73
CA LEU A 112 5.44 5.19 -2.48
C LEU A 112 4.69 5.30 -1.15
N MET A 113 3.83 4.32 -0.84
CA MET A 113 3.12 4.28 0.44
C MET A 113 4.10 4.14 1.61
N LEU A 114 5.07 3.22 1.53
CA LEU A 114 6.10 3.04 2.56
C LEU A 114 6.96 4.29 2.72
N HIS A 115 7.33 4.94 1.62
CA HIS A 115 8.09 6.18 1.65
C HIS A 115 7.35 7.27 2.45
N CYS A 116 6.06 7.48 2.17
CA CYS A 116 5.25 8.44 2.91
C CYS A 116 5.12 8.10 4.41
N ALA A 117 4.91 6.83 4.73
CA ALA A 117 4.78 6.38 6.11
C ALA A 117 6.09 6.52 6.90
N LEU A 118 7.22 6.20 6.28
CA LEU A 118 8.54 6.29 6.90
C LEU A 118 9.02 7.75 6.98
N ASP A 119 8.69 8.59 6.00
CA ASP A 119 8.95 10.02 6.05
C ASP A 119 8.22 10.67 7.25
N ARG A 120 6.98 10.23 7.51
CA ARG A 120 6.26 10.66 8.71
C ARG A 120 6.94 10.18 9.99
N ALA A 121 7.47 8.95 10.02
CA ALA A 121 8.22 8.42 11.17
C ALA A 121 9.50 9.24 11.45
N VAL A 122 10.19 9.74 10.42
CA VAL A 122 11.31 10.66 10.57
C VAL A 122 10.86 11.98 11.19
N LYS A 123 9.76 12.57 10.70
CA LYS A 123 9.19 13.81 11.24
C LYS A 123 8.78 13.68 12.70
N GLU A 124 8.34 12.52 13.11
CA GLU A 124 8.01 12.20 14.52
C GLU A 124 9.22 11.76 15.35
N ARG A 125 10.41 11.75 14.74
CA ARG A 125 11.67 11.37 15.41
C ARG A 125 11.69 9.92 15.90
N LEU A 126 10.86 9.05 15.33
CA LEU A 126 10.87 7.62 15.61
C LEU A 126 12.06 6.91 14.95
N ILE A 127 12.50 7.42 13.79
CA ILE A 127 13.69 6.98 13.08
C ILE A 127 14.50 8.21 12.65
N GLN A 128 15.81 8.04 12.48
CA GLN A 128 16.70 9.16 12.15
C GLN A 128 16.65 9.54 10.67
N ARG A 129 16.45 8.55 9.77
CA ARG A 129 16.37 8.74 8.33
C ARG A 129 15.41 7.74 7.72
N ASN A 130 14.90 8.08 6.55
CA ASN A 130 13.98 7.20 5.81
C ASN A 130 14.77 6.15 5.01
N PRO A 131 14.70 4.85 5.38
CA PRO A 131 15.47 3.81 4.68
C PRO A 131 14.95 3.52 3.27
N SER A 132 13.80 4.05 2.87
CA SER A 132 13.25 3.88 1.52
C SER A 132 13.88 4.83 0.48
N GLU A 133 14.55 5.90 0.90
CA GLU A 133 15.20 6.86 0.00
C GLU A 133 16.28 6.21 -0.87
N ASP A 134 17.05 5.32 -0.28
CA ASP A 134 18.16 4.63 -0.96
C ASP A 134 17.71 3.36 -1.71
N CYS A 135 16.40 3.09 -1.80
CA CYS A 135 15.89 1.90 -2.47
C CYS A 135 15.89 2.04 -4.00
N ILE A 136 16.32 0.97 -4.67
CA ILE A 136 16.18 0.85 -6.12
C ILE A 136 14.78 0.34 -6.42
N VAL A 137 13.95 1.22 -6.98
CA VAL A 137 12.57 0.91 -7.32
C VAL A 137 12.46 0.40 -8.77
N PRO A 138 11.71 -0.69 -9.02
CA PRO A 138 11.55 -1.22 -10.38
C PRO A 138 10.98 -0.18 -11.33
N LYS A 139 11.57 -0.06 -12.53
CA LYS A 139 11.04 0.84 -13.56
C LYS A 139 9.69 0.31 -14.08
N PRO A 140 8.69 1.17 -14.29
CA PRO A 140 7.43 0.73 -14.89
C PRO A 140 7.70 0.18 -16.29
N ARG A 141 7.08 -0.96 -16.63
CA ARG A 141 7.12 -1.49 -17.98
C ARG A 141 6.32 -0.54 -18.88
N LYS A 142 6.96 0.03 -19.88
CA LYS A 142 6.23 0.73 -20.94
C LYS A 142 5.35 -0.31 -21.65
N LEU A 143 4.04 -0.12 -21.56
CA LEU A 143 3.12 -0.87 -22.41
C LEU A 143 3.11 -0.16 -23.76
N ASP A 144 3.44 -0.89 -24.83
CA ASP A 144 3.18 -0.41 -26.18
C ASP A 144 1.66 -0.30 -26.35
N ILE A 145 1.19 0.93 -26.41
CA ILE A 145 -0.22 1.21 -26.67
C ILE A 145 -0.47 0.85 -28.14
N LYS A 146 -1.13 -0.29 -28.35
CA LYS A 146 -1.63 -0.63 -29.69
C LYS A 146 -2.81 0.31 -29.99
N ILE A 147 -2.54 1.31 -30.79
CA ILE A 147 -3.60 2.21 -31.30
C ILE A 147 -4.40 1.39 -32.33
N LEU A 148 -5.71 1.38 -32.18
CA LEU A 148 -6.60 0.74 -33.15
C LEU A 148 -6.47 1.52 -34.48
N PRO A 149 -6.10 0.85 -35.59
CA PRO A 149 -6.02 1.50 -36.89
C PRO A 149 -7.39 2.08 -37.27
N PRO A 150 -7.43 3.24 -37.96
CA PRO A 150 -8.70 3.90 -38.33
C PRO A 150 -9.68 3.00 -39.06
N GLU A 151 -9.19 2.10 -39.91
CA GLU A 151 -9.97 1.10 -40.67
C GLU A 151 -10.72 0.10 -39.80
N HIS A 152 -10.28 -0.13 -38.56
CA HIS A 152 -10.92 -1.06 -37.62
C HIS A 152 -11.89 -0.38 -36.65
N ILE A 153 -11.96 0.95 -36.64
CA ILE A 153 -12.82 1.71 -35.70
C ILE A 153 -14.29 1.37 -35.92
N HIS A 154 -14.76 1.32 -37.17
CA HIS A 154 -16.16 1.00 -37.50
C HIS A 154 -16.56 -0.40 -37.01
N ALA A 155 -15.76 -1.40 -37.32
CA ALA A 155 -16.00 -2.77 -36.89
C ALA A 155 -15.99 -2.93 -35.38
N TYR A 156 -15.13 -2.17 -34.69
CA TYR A 156 -15.09 -2.13 -33.22
C TYR A 156 -16.36 -1.51 -32.62
N LEU A 157 -16.84 -0.38 -33.18
CA LEU A 157 -18.06 0.29 -32.74
C LEU A 157 -19.30 -0.59 -32.92
N GLU A 158 -19.43 -1.25 -34.09
CA GLU A 158 -20.52 -2.18 -34.37
C GLU A 158 -20.52 -3.37 -33.37
N ALA A 159 -19.35 -3.95 -33.10
CA ALA A 159 -19.21 -5.03 -32.14
C ALA A 159 -19.52 -4.58 -30.70
N ALA A 160 -19.17 -3.33 -30.35
CA ALA A 160 -19.43 -2.76 -29.04
C ALA A 160 -20.93 -2.46 -28.85
N GLN A 161 -21.63 -1.97 -29.88
CA GLN A 161 -23.08 -1.78 -29.89
C GLN A 161 -23.82 -3.11 -29.77
N ALA A 162 -23.44 -4.13 -30.53
CA ALA A 162 -24.02 -5.47 -30.49
C ALA A 162 -23.89 -6.13 -29.11
N ARG A 163 -22.86 -5.77 -28.33
CA ARG A 163 -22.63 -6.27 -26.96
C ARG A 163 -23.23 -5.38 -25.87
N GLY A 164 -23.97 -4.31 -26.22
CA GLY A 164 -24.56 -3.37 -25.27
C GLY A 164 -23.55 -2.58 -24.44
N LEU A 165 -22.28 -2.50 -24.88
CA LEU A 165 -21.20 -1.78 -24.18
C LEU A 165 -21.24 -0.25 -24.43
N LEU A 166 -21.95 0.19 -25.47
CA LEU A 166 -22.23 1.60 -25.71
C LEU A 166 -23.72 1.80 -25.41
N GLY A 167 -24.01 2.59 -24.36
CA GLY A 167 -25.39 2.97 -24.04
C GLY A 167 -26.08 3.56 -25.26
N SER A 168 -27.31 3.12 -25.54
CA SER A 168 -28.18 3.71 -26.55
C SER A 168 -28.30 5.21 -26.27
N GLN A 169 -27.91 6.03 -27.21
CA GLN A 169 -28.16 7.48 -27.17
C GLN A 169 -29.68 7.71 -27.12
N PRO A 170 -30.18 8.54 -26.20
CA PRO A 170 -31.58 8.94 -26.26
C PRO A 170 -31.80 9.77 -27.53
N THR A 171 -32.78 9.38 -28.31
CA THR A 171 -33.35 10.15 -29.43
C THR A 171 -33.94 11.46 -28.93
#